data_393e625f274304d1cd61acec8c4f5d47
#
_entry.id   393e625f274304d1cd61acec8c4f5d47
#
_cell.length_a   1.000
_cell.length_b   1.000
_cell.length_c   1.000
_cell.angle_alpha   90.00
_cell.angle_beta   90.00
_cell.angle_gamma   90.00
#
_symmetry.space_group_name_H-M   'P 1'
#
loop_
_entity.id
_entity.type
_entity.pdbx_description
1 polymer ?
#
loop_
_entity_poly.entity_id
_entity_poly.type
_entity_poly.pdbx_seq_one_letter_code
_entity_poly.pdbx_strand_id
1 'polypeptide(L)'
;GVRVPNILKIGGWIGGDRDGNPFVSAETLRFAFRRHADAVFRFYRGELDKLYRELPLSIRRVKVNDDVMALAALSPDEEIARTEEPYRRAIAYIMARAMGKARSLGLGMGCKFGFLEPYATVEEFLTDLKKLQRSLHENGSQLLAEGRLANIIRSVSVFGFHMMPLDLRQHAGKHADVVAELFQHAGLEDYN
;
A
#
# COMPACT_ATOMS: atom_id res chain seq x y z
N GLY A 1 -5.39 24.57 7.37
CA GLY A 1 -3.97 24.20 7.48
C GLY A 1 -3.31 24.17 6.11
N VAL A 2 -2.02 24.48 6.01
CA VAL A 2 -1.26 24.39 4.76
C VAL A 2 -1.10 22.93 4.38
N ARG A 3 -1.56 22.53 3.22
CA ARG A 3 -1.40 21.17 2.70
C ARG A 3 0.02 21.05 2.12
N VAL A 4 0.90 20.36 2.83
CA VAL A 4 2.27 20.10 2.36
C VAL A 4 2.20 18.95 1.34
N PRO A 5 2.70 19.12 0.11
CA PRO A 5 2.78 18.05 -0.87
C PRO A 5 3.76 16.96 -0.44
N ASN A 6 3.69 15.78 -1.05
CA ASN A 6 4.66 14.70 -0.82
C ASN A 6 6.00 15.06 -1.46
N ILE A 7 6.86 15.72 -0.70
CA ILE A 7 8.21 16.15 -1.13
C ILE A 7 9.29 15.11 -0.80
N LEU A 8 8.98 14.13 0.05
CA LEU A 8 9.91 13.11 0.47
C LEU A 8 9.85 11.92 -0.48
N LYS A 9 10.98 11.58 -1.09
CA LYS A 9 11.21 10.31 -1.78
C LYS A 9 12.35 9.59 -1.07
N ILE A 10 12.07 8.39 -0.58
CA ILE A 10 13.05 7.53 0.05
C ILE A 10 13.51 6.53 -1.00
N GLY A 11 14.81 6.30 -1.11
CA GLY A 11 15.43 5.28 -1.95
C GLY A 11 16.54 4.59 -1.18
N GLY A 12 16.97 3.44 -1.66
CA GLY A 12 18.06 2.70 -1.06
C GLY A 12 18.64 1.67 -2.04
N TRP A 13 19.78 1.12 -1.67
CA TRP A 13 20.45 0.06 -2.46
C TRP A 13 20.69 -1.23 -1.66
N ILE A 14 20.20 -1.30 -0.42
CA ILE A 14 20.37 -2.48 0.43
C ILE A 14 19.65 -3.68 -0.19
N GLY A 15 20.43 -4.69 -0.58
CA GLY A 15 19.93 -5.88 -1.30
C GLY A 15 19.96 -5.74 -2.83
N GLY A 16 20.28 -4.55 -3.38
CA GLY A 16 20.44 -4.29 -4.81
C GLY A 16 21.87 -3.96 -5.23
N ASP A 17 22.77 -3.75 -4.29
CA ASP A 17 24.18 -3.39 -4.55
C ASP A 17 25.03 -4.64 -4.80
N ARG A 18 25.25 -4.95 -6.07
CA ARG A 18 26.08 -6.08 -6.51
C ARG A 18 27.51 -5.70 -6.85
N ASP A 19 27.87 -4.42 -6.74
CA ASP A 19 29.14 -3.86 -7.19
C ASP A 19 30.35 -4.64 -6.63
N GLY A 20 30.78 -5.65 -7.37
CA GLY A 20 31.84 -6.57 -6.94
C GLY A 20 31.47 -7.58 -5.83
N ASN A 21 30.23 -7.57 -5.32
CA ASN A 21 29.79 -8.48 -4.28
C ASN A 21 29.02 -9.69 -4.83
N PRO A 22 29.64 -10.92 -4.88
CA PRO A 22 28.98 -12.09 -5.40
C PRO A 22 27.83 -12.63 -4.54
N PHE A 23 27.72 -12.18 -3.29
CA PHE A 23 26.68 -12.64 -2.36
C PHE A 23 25.35 -11.90 -2.51
N VAL A 24 25.32 -10.80 -3.26
CA VAL A 24 24.06 -10.10 -3.56
C VAL A 24 23.42 -10.74 -4.79
N SER A 25 22.62 -11.75 -4.53
CA SER A 25 21.90 -12.54 -5.55
C SER A 25 20.49 -11.98 -5.83
N ALA A 26 19.80 -12.57 -6.80
CA ALA A 26 18.38 -12.31 -7.03
C ALA A 26 17.51 -12.69 -5.82
N GLU A 27 17.92 -13.68 -5.02
CA GLU A 27 17.23 -14.07 -3.80
C GLU A 27 17.37 -12.99 -2.71
N THR A 28 18.56 -12.41 -2.56
CA THR A 28 18.82 -11.29 -1.67
C THR A 28 17.91 -10.11 -1.99
N LEU A 29 17.76 -9.79 -3.27
CA LEU A 29 16.89 -8.74 -3.75
C LEU A 29 15.40 -9.04 -3.44
N ARG A 30 14.93 -10.28 -3.73
CA ARG A 30 13.56 -10.70 -3.39
C ARG A 30 13.31 -10.64 -1.89
N PHE A 31 14.29 -11.03 -1.08
CA PHE A 31 14.21 -10.94 0.36
C PHE A 31 14.06 -9.49 0.82
N ALA A 32 14.87 -8.56 0.29
CA ALA A 32 14.79 -7.13 0.60
C ALA A 32 13.39 -6.57 0.28
N PHE A 33 12.86 -6.82 -0.93
CA PHE A 33 11.50 -6.38 -1.29
C PHE A 33 10.42 -6.95 -0.38
N ARG A 34 10.51 -8.25 -0.03
CA ARG A 34 9.57 -8.85 0.93
C ARG A 34 9.63 -8.19 2.30
N ARG A 35 10.82 -7.87 2.80
CA ARG A 35 11.00 -7.21 4.10
C ARG A 35 10.42 -5.79 4.10
N HIS A 36 10.62 -5.05 3.02
CA HIS A 36 10.04 -3.72 2.84
C HIS A 36 8.51 -3.78 2.79
N ALA A 37 7.96 -4.66 1.97
CA ALA A 37 6.51 -4.86 1.89
C ALA A 37 5.92 -5.32 3.23
N ASP A 38 6.57 -6.27 3.94
CA ASP A 38 6.12 -6.74 5.26
C ASP A 38 6.03 -5.58 6.26
N ALA A 39 7.05 -4.71 6.32
CA ALA A 39 7.06 -3.56 7.22
C ALA A 39 5.88 -2.60 6.94
N VAL A 40 5.67 -2.27 5.66
CA VAL A 40 4.59 -1.38 5.23
C VAL A 40 3.20 -1.96 5.53
N PHE A 41 2.96 -3.23 5.18
CA PHE A 41 1.66 -3.85 5.40
C PHE A 41 1.35 -4.11 6.88
N ARG A 42 2.37 -4.37 7.73
CA ARG A 42 2.19 -4.40 9.19
C ARG A 42 1.74 -3.04 9.73
N PHE A 43 2.34 -1.98 9.24
CA PHE A 43 1.95 -0.62 9.59
C PHE A 43 0.51 -0.35 9.14
N TYR A 44 0.15 -0.61 7.87
CA TYR A 44 -1.20 -0.37 7.37
C TYR A 44 -2.25 -1.17 8.12
N ARG A 45 -1.99 -2.45 8.38
CA ARG A 45 -2.89 -3.29 9.18
C ARG A 45 -3.13 -2.69 10.57
N GLY A 46 -2.07 -2.29 11.25
CA GLY A 46 -2.16 -1.70 12.59
C GLY A 46 -2.95 -0.38 12.61
N GLU A 47 -2.69 0.50 11.63
CA GLU A 47 -3.37 1.78 11.54
C GLU A 47 -4.84 1.65 11.11
N LEU A 48 -5.15 0.75 10.17
CA LEU A 48 -6.53 0.44 9.77
C LEU A 48 -7.33 -0.20 10.91
N ASP A 49 -6.71 -1.07 11.73
CA ASP A 49 -7.37 -1.64 12.90
C ASP A 49 -7.70 -0.58 13.97
N LYS A 50 -6.80 0.37 14.18
CA LYS A 50 -7.05 1.52 15.06
C LYS A 50 -8.16 2.43 14.49
N LEU A 51 -8.10 2.74 13.19
CA LEU A 51 -9.12 3.55 12.51
C LEU A 51 -10.50 2.90 12.58
N TYR A 52 -10.58 1.58 12.42
CA TYR A 52 -11.82 0.81 12.58
C TYR A 52 -12.44 0.99 13.97
N ARG A 53 -11.62 1.09 15.01
CA ARG A 53 -12.10 1.33 16.39
C ARG A 53 -12.50 2.77 16.61
N GLU A 54 -11.86 3.71 15.94
CA GLU A 54 -12.09 5.16 16.09
C GLU A 54 -13.34 5.67 15.37
N LEU A 55 -13.89 4.91 14.40
CA LEU A 55 -15.00 5.36 13.57
C LEU A 55 -16.31 4.56 13.78
N PRO A 56 -16.84 4.44 15.01
CA PRO A 56 -18.14 3.80 15.29
C PRO A 56 -19.30 4.76 14.99
N LEU A 57 -19.28 5.37 13.79
CA LEU A 57 -20.27 6.38 13.42
C LEU A 57 -21.51 5.71 12.85
N SER A 58 -22.63 5.86 13.57
CA SER A 58 -23.94 5.35 13.14
C SER A 58 -24.61 6.28 12.13
N ILE A 59 -25.25 5.70 11.11
CA ILE A 59 -26.10 6.42 10.14
C ILE A 59 -27.26 7.21 10.80
N ARG A 60 -27.63 6.86 12.03
CA ARG A 60 -28.63 7.60 12.79
C ARG A 60 -28.13 8.96 13.30
N ARG A 61 -26.82 9.15 13.37
CA ARG A 61 -26.19 10.34 13.96
C ARG A 61 -25.46 11.22 12.95
N VAL A 62 -24.95 10.61 11.88
CA VAL A 62 -24.19 11.32 10.85
C VAL A 62 -24.70 10.94 9.47
N LYS A 63 -24.73 11.89 8.56
CA LYS A 63 -25.01 11.63 7.15
C LYS A 63 -23.76 10.95 6.53
N VAL A 64 -23.99 9.86 5.83
CA VAL A 64 -22.93 9.11 5.13
C VAL A 64 -23.23 9.16 3.65
N ASN A 65 -22.23 9.44 2.82
CA ASN A 65 -22.40 9.52 1.39
C ASN A 65 -22.47 8.14 0.73
N ASP A 66 -22.92 8.10 -0.53
CA ASP A 66 -23.15 6.88 -1.28
C ASP A 66 -21.84 6.10 -1.54
N ASP A 67 -20.71 6.79 -1.67
CA ASP A 67 -19.40 6.15 -1.85
C ASP A 67 -19.04 5.23 -0.66
N VAL A 68 -19.23 5.71 0.56
CA VAL A 68 -18.97 4.91 1.78
C VAL A 68 -20.02 3.83 1.96
N MET A 69 -21.29 4.12 1.65
CA MET A 69 -22.35 3.11 1.68
C MET A 69 -22.07 1.96 0.72
N ALA A 70 -21.58 2.27 -0.49
CA ALA A 70 -21.19 1.25 -1.46
C ALA A 70 -20.02 0.37 -0.97
N LEU A 71 -18.99 0.97 -0.34
CA LEU A 71 -17.90 0.20 0.27
C LEU A 71 -18.41 -0.67 1.43
N ALA A 72 -19.28 -0.12 2.26
CA ALA A 72 -19.87 -0.84 3.40
C ALA A 72 -20.72 -2.04 2.96
N ALA A 73 -21.39 -1.94 1.83
CA ALA A 73 -22.17 -3.04 1.26
C ALA A 73 -21.30 -4.26 0.85
N LEU A 74 -20.03 -4.02 0.49
CA LEU A 74 -19.05 -5.04 0.12
C LEU A 74 -18.27 -5.61 1.33
N SER A 75 -18.62 -5.19 2.54
CA SER A 75 -17.89 -5.54 3.75
C SER A 75 -18.01 -7.00 4.11
N PRO A 76 -16.91 -7.67 4.46
CA PRO A 76 -16.93 -9.01 5.04
C PRO A 76 -17.25 -9.02 6.54
N ASP A 77 -17.50 -7.86 7.15
CA ASP A 77 -17.91 -7.74 8.55
C ASP A 77 -19.43 -7.98 8.66
N GLU A 78 -19.81 -9.18 9.04
CA GLU A 78 -21.20 -9.63 9.15
C GLU A 78 -21.81 -9.41 10.55
N GLU A 79 -21.10 -8.73 11.44
CA GLU A 79 -21.62 -8.52 12.80
C GLU A 79 -22.84 -7.60 12.79
N ILE A 80 -23.98 -8.11 13.27
CA ILE A 80 -25.28 -7.45 13.25
C ILE A 80 -25.24 -6.09 13.98
N ALA A 81 -24.49 -5.99 15.07
CA ALA A 81 -24.32 -4.75 15.82
C ALA A 81 -23.71 -3.62 14.99
N ARG A 82 -23.09 -3.91 13.85
CA ARG A 82 -22.40 -2.94 12.97
C ARG A 82 -23.14 -2.62 11.69
N THR A 83 -24.36 -3.13 11.53
CA THR A 83 -25.20 -2.84 10.36
C THR A 83 -25.40 -1.34 10.14
N GLU A 84 -25.47 -0.58 11.21
CA GLU A 84 -25.65 0.88 11.20
C GLU A 84 -24.35 1.68 11.22
N GLU A 85 -23.18 1.02 11.17
CA GLU A 85 -21.86 1.63 11.25
C GLU A 85 -21.08 1.53 9.91
N PRO A 86 -21.51 2.24 8.85
CA PRO A 86 -20.97 2.04 7.50
C PRO A 86 -19.46 2.36 7.38
N TYR A 87 -18.94 3.30 8.18
CA TYR A 87 -17.51 3.57 8.19
C TYR A 87 -16.70 2.35 8.65
N ARG A 88 -17.11 1.68 9.73
CA ARG A 88 -16.45 0.45 10.18
C ARG A 88 -16.53 -0.64 9.12
N ARG A 89 -17.70 -0.82 8.53
CA ARG A 89 -17.88 -1.82 7.48
C ARG A 89 -17.01 -1.52 6.25
N ALA A 90 -16.94 -0.28 5.81
CA ALA A 90 -16.06 0.15 4.72
C ALA A 90 -14.57 -0.06 5.06
N ILE A 91 -14.14 0.23 6.30
CA ILE A 91 -12.76 -0.02 6.74
C ILE A 91 -12.46 -1.53 6.78
N ALA A 92 -13.40 -2.37 7.20
CA ALA A 92 -13.25 -3.83 7.16
C ALA A 92 -13.02 -4.34 5.72
N TYR A 93 -13.80 -3.84 4.76
CA TYR A 93 -13.61 -4.11 3.33
C TYR A 93 -12.22 -3.69 2.84
N ILE A 94 -11.81 -2.44 3.12
CA ILE A 94 -10.52 -1.91 2.74
C ILE A 94 -9.38 -2.75 3.35
N MET A 95 -9.50 -3.11 4.63
CA MET A 95 -8.51 -3.94 5.32
C MET A 95 -8.41 -5.33 4.70
N ALA A 96 -9.53 -5.98 4.38
CA ALA A 96 -9.54 -7.31 3.77
C ALA A 96 -8.88 -7.31 2.38
N ARG A 97 -9.09 -6.27 1.56
CA ARG A 97 -8.41 -6.07 0.27
C ARG A 97 -6.92 -5.80 0.43
N ALA A 98 -6.55 -4.91 1.36
CA ALA A 98 -5.14 -4.60 1.61
C ALA A 98 -4.38 -5.83 2.11
N MET A 99 -4.98 -6.62 3.00
CA MET A 99 -4.37 -7.88 3.47
C MET A 99 -4.40 -8.97 2.38
N GLY A 100 -5.37 -8.95 1.47
CA GLY A 100 -5.36 -9.75 0.23
C GLY A 100 -4.11 -9.44 -0.61
N LYS A 101 -3.76 -8.15 -0.75
CA LYS A 101 -2.51 -7.73 -1.43
C LYS A 101 -1.27 -8.21 -0.70
N ALA A 102 -1.20 -8.08 0.61
CA ALA A 102 -0.09 -8.61 1.40
C ALA A 102 0.09 -10.12 1.18
N ARG A 103 -1.02 -10.88 1.18
CA ARG A 103 -1.02 -12.32 0.90
C ARG A 103 -0.53 -12.65 -0.50
N SER A 104 -0.95 -11.91 -1.54
CA SER A 104 -0.49 -12.10 -2.92
C SER A 104 1.02 -11.88 -3.09
N LEU A 105 1.62 -11.06 -2.23
CA LEU A 105 3.07 -10.83 -2.15
C LEU A 105 3.80 -11.90 -1.31
N GLY A 106 3.10 -12.92 -0.84
CA GLY A 106 3.66 -13.99 -0.02
C GLY A 106 3.96 -13.59 1.42
N LEU A 107 3.30 -12.54 1.94
CA LEU A 107 3.44 -12.11 3.33
C LEU A 107 2.47 -12.90 4.21
N GLY A 108 2.99 -13.51 5.28
CA GLY A 108 2.23 -14.37 6.21
C GLY A 108 1.40 -13.59 7.22
N MET A 109 0.70 -12.53 6.82
CA MET A 109 -0.13 -11.73 7.71
C MET A 109 -1.58 -12.21 7.72
N GLY A 110 -2.14 -12.37 8.92
CA GLY A 110 -3.56 -12.65 9.10
C GLY A 110 -4.43 -11.40 9.00
N CYS A 111 -5.70 -11.57 8.65
CA CYS A 111 -6.73 -10.55 8.71
C CYS A 111 -7.97 -11.10 9.42
N LYS A 112 -8.49 -10.36 10.41
CA LYS A 112 -9.68 -10.75 11.16
C LYS A 112 -10.96 -10.80 10.31
N PHE A 113 -10.96 -10.11 9.18
CA PHE A 113 -12.06 -10.07 8.22
C PHE A 113 -11.85 -11.00 7.02
N GLY A 114 -10.84 -11.90 7.06
CA GLY A 114 -10.48 -12.72 5.91
C GLY A 114 -9.74 -11.90 4.85
N PHE A 115 -9.74 -12.40 3.61
CA PHE A 115 -9.05 -11.81 2.47
C PHE A 115 -10.04 -11.66 1.32
N LEU A 116 -10.07 -10.48 0.74
CA LEU A 116 -10.81 -10.18 -0.48
C LEU A 116 -9.86 -10.01 -1.67
N GLU A 117 -10.44 -9.81 -2.85
CA GLU A 117 -9.68 -9.49 -4.07
C GLU A 117 -8.69 -8.35 -3.81
N PRO A 118 -7.39 -8.58 -4.04
CA PRO A 118 -6.37 -7.62 -3.70
C PRO A 118 -6.49 -6.32 -4.49
N TYR A 119 -6.04 -5.21 -3.90
CA TYR A 119 -5.82 -3.99 -4.66
C TYR A 119 -4.80 -4.25 -5.78
N ALA A 120 -5.16 -3.95 -7.03
CA ALA A 120 -4.23 -4.05 -8.14
C ALA A 120 -3.14 -2.96 -8.03
N THR A 121 -3.55 -1.73 -7.75
CA THR A 121 -2.67 -0.56 -7.67
C THR A 121 -2.77 0.18 -6.32
N VAL A 122 -1.79 1.03 -6.06
CA VAL A 122 -1.78 1.93 -4.89
C VAL A 122 -2.89 2.98 -5.01
N GLU A 123 -3.19 3.40 -6.23
CA GLU A 123 -4.21 4.40 -6.55
C GLU A 123 -5.62 3.91 -6.20
N GLU A 124 -5.92 2.63 -6.42
CA GLU A 124 -7.19 2.02 -5.98
C GLU A 124 -7.33 2.09 -4.45
N PHE A 125 -6.27 1.70 -3.72
CA PHE A 125 -6.26 1.75 -2.27
C PHE A 125 -6.44 3.19 -1.75
N LEU A 126 -5.72 4.15 -2.35
CA LEU A 126 -5.86 5.57 -2.02
C LEU A 126 -7.25 6.10 -2.33
N THR A 127 -7.87 5.65 -3.42
CA THR A 127 -9.21 6.07 -3.81
C THR A 127 -10.24 5.70 -2.75
N ASP A 128 -10.20 4.46 -2.26
CA ASP A 128 -11.14 4.00 -1.23
C ASP A 128 -10.92 4.73 0.11
N LEU A 129 -9.66 4.98 0.52
CA LEU A 129 -9.37 5.78 1.70
C LEU A 129 -9.85 7.23 1.57
N LYS A 130 -9.71 7.84 0.38
CA LYS A 130 -10.18 9.21 0.11
C LYS A 130 -11.71 9.32 0.08
N LYS A 131 -12.44 8.26 -0.30
CA LYS A 131 -13.90 8.22 -0.16
C LYS A 131 -14.33 8.38 1.30
N LEU A 132 -13.68 7.65 2.23
CA LEU A 132 -13.93 7.81 3.66
C LEU A 132 -13.65 9.25 4.11
N GLN A 133 -12.51 9.81 3.72
CA GLN A 133 -12.11 11.17 4.10
C GLN A 133 -13.11 12.21 3.61
N ARG A 134 -13.53 12.11 2.35
CA ARG A 134 -14.53 13.00 1.75
C ARG A 134 -15.84 12.96 2.52
N SER A 135 -16.36 11.77 2.80
CA SER A 135 -17.61 11.60 3.53
C SER A 135 -17.56 12.19 4.96
N LEU A 136 -16.42 12.05 5.64
CA LEU A 136 -16.20 12.66 6.96
C LEU A 136 -16.16 14.19 6.89
N HIS A 137 -15.60 14.78 5.83
CA HIS A 137 -15.65 16.23 5.62
C HIS A 137 -17.07 16.70 5.34
N GLU A 138 -17.81 16.00 4.47
CA GLU A 138 -19.18 16.34 4.10
C GLU A 138 -20.16 16.32 5.28
N ASN A 139 -19.92 15.45 6.27
CA ASN A 139 -20.77 15.38 7.47
C ASN A 139 -20.25 16.19 8.68
N GLY A 140 -19.23 17.03 8.48
CA GLY A 140 -18.69 17.90 9.53
C GLY A 140 -17.72 17.21 10.51
N SER A 141 -17.35 15.94 10.28
CA SER A 141 -16.41 15.19 11.12
C SER A 141 -14.93 15.48 10.76
N GLN A 142 -14.58 16.73 10.60
CA GLN A 142 -13.28 17.18 10.09
C GLN A 142 -12.10 16.69 10.92
N LEU A 143 -12.22 16.65 12.24
CA LEU A 143 -11.15 16.15 13.12
C LEU A 143 -10.82 14.67 12.85
N LEU A 144 -11.83 13.86 12.56
CA LEU A 144 -11.65 12.45 12.21
C LEU A 144 -11.04 12.28 10.80
N ALA A 145 -11.46 13.14 9.86
CA ALA A 145 -10.92 13.14 8.49
C ALA A 145 -9.43 13.54 8.44
N GLU A 146 -9.02 14.52 9.27
CA GLU A 146 -7.64 15.05 9.29
C GLU A 146 -6.73 14.35 10.32
N GLY A 147 -7.26 13.40 11.07
CA GLY A 147 -6.53 12.62 12.07
C GLY A 147 -5.80 11.42 11.46
N ARG A 148 -6.04 10.23 12.03
CA ARG A 148 -5.42 8.98 11.62
C ARG A 148 -5.63 8.65 10.14
N LEU A 149 -6.84 8.88 9.61
CA LEU A 149 -7.15 8.63 8.21
C LEU A 149 -6.24 9.43 7.26
N ALA A 150 -6.04 10.72 7.52
CA ALA A 150 -5.13 11.55 6.73
C ALA A 150 -3.68 11.04 6.80
N ASN A 151 -3.25 10.55 7.96
CA ASN A 151 -1.92 9.96 8.12
C ASN A 151 -1.76 8.65 7.33
N ILE A 152 -2.78 7.79 7.31
CA ILE A 152 -2.78 6.57 6.49
C ILE A 152 -2.70 6.95 5.00
N ILE A 153 -3.54 7.88 4.53
CA ILE A 153 -3.53 8.34 3.13
C ILE A 153 -2.15 8.86 2.74
N ARG A 154 -1.52 9.69 3.60
CA ARG A 154 -0.17 10.20 3.36
C ARG A 154 0.85 9.07 3.30
N SER A 155 0.79 8.13 4.24
CA SER A 155 1.71 6.99 4.27
C SER A 155 1.57 6.11 3.04
N VAL A 156 0.35 5.82 2.59
CA VAL A 156 0.11 5.06 1.35
C VAL A 156 0.63 5.82 0.13
N SER A 157 0.46 7.15 0.09
CA SER A 157 0.96 7.99 -1.02
C SER A 157 2.49 8.03 -1.11
N VAL A 158 3.20 7.90 0.04
CA VAL A 158 4.67 7.95 0.09
C VAL A 158 5.29 6.59 -0.09
N PHE A 159 4.77 5.58 0.60
CA PHE A 159 5.39 4.26 0.71
C PHE A 159 4.81 3.20 -0.23
N GLY A 160 3.61 3.42 -0.77
CA GLY A 160 2.93 2.46 -1.64
C GLY A 160 2.82 1.07 -1.00
N PHE A 161 3.07 0.02 -1.79
CA PHE A 161 3.08 -1.38 -1.33
C PHE A 161 4.49 -1.93 -1.04
N HIS A 162 5.52 -1.15 -1.28
CA HIS A 162 6.91 -1.61 -1.28
C HIS A 162 7.87 -0.72 -0.48
N MET A 163 7.35 0.26 0.27
CA MET A 163 8.09 1.18 1.13
C MET A 163 8.98 2.17 0.37
N MET A 164 9.88 1.70 -0.50
CA MET A 164 10.80 2.53 -1.28
C MET A 164 11.31 1.78 -2.52
N PRO A 165 11.69 2.49 -3.59
CA PRO A 165 12.44 1.90 -4.69
C PRO A 165 13.82 1.45 -4.23
N LEU A 166 14.33 0.38 -4.86
CA LEU A 166 15.69 -0.09 -4.68
C LEU A 166 16.50 0.18 -5.95
N ASP A 167 17.63 0.85 -5.78
CA ASP A 167 18.60 1.03 -6.84
C ASP A 167 19.41 -0.27 -7.03
N LEU A 168 19.48 -0.74 -8.27
CA LEU A 168 20.33 -1.84 -8.64
C LEU A 168 21.69 -1.29 -9.08
N ARG A 169 22.75 -1.70 -8.40
CA ARG A 169 24.12 -1.33 -8.72
C ARG A 169 24.88 -2.57 -9.15
N GLN A 170 25.68 -2.46 -10.20
CA GLN A 170 26.48 -3.52 -10.73
C GLN A 170 27.80 -2.97 -11.27
N HIS A 171 28.84 -3.79 -11.27
CA HIS A 171 30.15 -3.47 -11.82
C HIS A 171 30.05 -3.12 -13.33
N ALA A 172 30.76 -2.06 -13.76
CA ALA A 172 30.71 -1.55 -15.12
C ALA A 172 30.99 -2.61 -16.19
N GLY A 173 31.94 -3.53 -15.95
CA GLY A 173 32.23 -4.65 -16.86
C GLY A 173 31.02 -5.55 -17.11
N LYS A 174 30.16 -5.78 -16.12
CA LYS A 174 28.92 -6.55 -16.30
C LYS A 174 27.90 -5.84 -17.17
N HIS A 175 27.84 -4.51 -17.09
CA HIS A 175 27.01 -3.73 -17.99
C HIS A 175 27.52 -3.82 -19.44
N ALA A 176 28.86 -3.75 -19.64
CA ALA A 176 29.46 -3.92 -20.96
C ALA A 176 29.16 -5.32 -21.53
N ASP A 177 29.32 -6.39 -20.74
CA ASP A 177 29.01 -7.77 -21.16
C ASP A 177 27.54 -7.88 -21.67
N VAL A 178 26.58 -7.33 -20.91
CA VAL A 178 25.14 -7.37 -21.28
C VAL A 178 24.86 -6.55 -22.53
N VAL A 179 25.46 -5.37 -22.65
CA VAL A 179 25.32 -4.53 -23.86
C VAL A 179 25.89 -5.24 -25.08
N ALA A 180 27.08 -5.85 -24.97
CA ALA A 180 27.68 -6.63 -26.07
C ALA A 180 26.75 -7.78 -26.49
N GLU A 181 26.18 -8.54 -25.55
CA GLU A 181 25.23 -9.61 -25.85
C GLU A 181 23.98 -9.10 -26.58
N LEU A 182 23.42 -7.95 -26.14
CA LEU A 182 22.28 -7.34 -26.81
C LEU A 182 22.60 -6.88 -28.24
N PHE A 183 23.80 -6.33 -28.49
CA PHE A 183 24.24 -5.95 -29.83
C PHE A 183 24.37 -7.18 -30.74
N GLN A 184 24.96 -8.28 -30.25
CA GLN A 184 25.03 -9.55 -31.00
C GLN A 184 23.63 -10.07 -31.36
N HIS A 185 22.67 -10.07 -30.41
CA HIS A 185 21.29 -10.48 -30.67
C HIS A 185 20.59 -9.59 -31.68
N ALA A 186 20.91 -8.29 -31.72
CA ALA A 186 20.39 -7.35 -32.69
C ALA A 186 21.05 -7.38 -34.06
N GLY A 187 22.09 -8.23 -34.25
CA GLY A 187 22.85 -8.33 -35.51
C GLY A 187 23.69 -7.07 -35.78
N LEU A 188 24.03 -6.31 -34.73
CA LEU A 188 24.93 -5.17 -34.82
C LEU A 188 26.38 -5.61 -34.57
N GLU A 189 27.33 -4.98 -35.26
CA GLU A 189 28.75 -5.27 -35.10
C GLU A 189 29.27 -4.92 -33.71
N ASP A 190 30.37 -5.54 -33.29
CA ASP A 190 30.96 -5.54 -31.96
C ASP A 190 30.94 -4.16 -31.27
N TYR A 191 30.41 -4.15 -30.08
CA TYR A 191 30.56 -3.04 -29.12
C TYR A 191 31.96 -3.19 -28.47
N ASN A 192 32.93 -2.41 -28.96
CA ASN A 192 34.26 -2.25 -28.39
C ASN A 192 34.48 -0.79 -28.02
#